data_371a04bb5ba7d8810769b68455cf3e87
#
_entry.id   371a04bb5ba7d8810769b68455cf3e87
#
_cell.length_a   1.000
_cell.length_b   1.000
_cell.length_c   1.000
_cell.angle_alpha   90.00
_cell.angle_beta   90.00
_cell.angle_gamma   90.00
#
_symmetry.space_group_name_H-M   'P 1'
#
loop_
_entity.id
_entity.type
_entity.pdbx_description
1 polymer ?
#
loop_
_entity_poly.entity_id
_entity_poly.type
_entity_poly.pdbx_seq_one_letter_code
_entity_poly.pdbx_strand_id
1 'polypeptide(L)'
;LPSLVYARQSAAAARCVCADAHRLPYPAGWFDHSLCHFVLLWLQNPLQALREMVRVTRPGGWVIALAEPDYGGRMDYPTQFTRLGQLQAQALAAQGADVNMGRKCGALFHQAGLTHVQTGLLGGQWSVLPSPEAWESEWETLQSDLRGLISPQELHDLRQQDAAAWEKGERILFVPTFYAWGQVPQRY
;
A
#
# COMPACT_ATOMS: atom_id res chain seq x y z
N LEU A 1 -0.20 16.68 -15.00
CA LEU A 1 -0.41 16.03 -13.72
C LEU A 1 0.89 16.12 -12.91
N PRO A 2 0.89 16.73 -11.70
CA PRO A 2 2.09 16.92 -10.89
C PRO A 2 2.85 15.60 -10.62
N SER A 3 2.12 14.52 -10.34
CA SER A 3 2.68 13.18 -10.08
C SER A 3 3.53 12.63 -11.24
N LEU A 4 3.16 12.89 -12.49
CA LEU A 4 3.96 12.46 -13.65
C LEU A 4 5.25 13.27 -13.82
N VAL A 5 5.22 14.56 -13.47
CA VAL A 5 6.42 15.41 -13.49
C VAL A 5 7.41 14.89 -12.45
N TYR A 6 6.94 14.64 -11.23
CA TYR A 6 7.75 14.07 -10.16
C TYR A 6 8.32 12.69 -10.52
N ALA A 7 7.50 11.79 -11.07
CA ALA A 7 7.95 10.45 -11.48
C ALA A 7 9.05 10.52 -12.56
N ARG A 8 8.93 11.43 -13.53
CA ARG A 8 9.97 11.63 -14.56
C ARG A 8 11.27 12.18 -14.00
N GLN A 9 11.20 13.01 -12.96
CA GLN A 9 12.40 13.53 -12.30
C GLN A 9 13.09 12.46 -11.45
N SER A 10 12.30 11.62 -10.75
CA SER A 10 12.79 10.59 -9.85
C SER A 10 13.29 9.32 -10.59
N ALA A 11 12.76 9.05 -11.78
CA ALA A 11 13.06 7.86 -12.57
C ALA A 11 13.26 8.23 -14.06
N ALA A 12 14.32 8.96 -14.36
CA ALA A 12 14.58 9.51 -15.70
C ALA A 12 14.66 8.44 -16.82
N ALA A 13 14.99 7.19 -16.49
CA ALA A 13 15.01 6.06 -17.43
C ALA A 13 13.62 5.43 -17.64
N ALA A 14 12.63 5.74 -16.80
CA ALA A 14 11.30 5.17 -16.90
C ALA A 14 10.42 5.92 -17.91
N ARG A 15 9.68 5.15 -18.71
CA ARG A 15 8.65 5.71 -19.60
C ARG A 15 7.35 5.86 -18.84
N CYS A 16 6.98 7.08 -18.47
CA CYS A 16 5.76 7.36 -17.73
C CYS A 16 4.58 7.57 -18.67
N VAL A 17 3.49 6.83 -18.44
CA VAL A 17 2.22 6.94 -19.15
C VAL A 17 1.10 7.17 -18.14
N CYS A 18 0.22 8.13 -18.41
CA CYS A 18 -1.00 8.30 -17.62
C CYS A 18 -2.11 7.41 -18.23
N ALA A 19 -2.61 6.48 -17.44
CA ALA A 19 -3.64 5.53 -17.89
C ALA A 19 -4.58 5.13 -16.75
N ASP A 20 -5.75 4.61 -17.09
CA ASP A 20 -6.64 3.93 -16.17
C ASP A 20 -6.13 2.51 -15.92
N ALA A 21 -5.93 2.14 -14.64
CA ALA A 21 -5.49 0.80 -14.26
C ALA A 21 -6.49 -0.30 -14.67
N HIS A 22 -7.78 0.05 -14.84
CA HIS A 22 -8.80 -0.88 -15.30
C HIS A 22 -8.79 -1.10 -16.82
N ARG A 23 -7.99 -0.30 -17.57
CA ARG A 23 -7.84 -0.39 -19.02
C ARG A 23 -6.47 0.11 -19.46
N LEU A 24 -5.46 -0.73 -19.32
CA LEU A 24 -4.09 -0.38 -19.66
C LEU A 24 -3.89 -0.22 -21.19
N PRO A 25 -3.19 0.84 -21.65
CA PRO A 25 -3.03 1.16 -23.07
C PRO A 25 -1.89 0.35 -23.74
N TYR A 26 -1.81 -0.93 -23.41
CA TYR A 26 -0.80 -1.84 -23.93
C TYR A 26 -1.44 -3.09 -24.56
N PRO A 27 -0.82 -3.69 -25.59
CA PRO A 27 -1.24 -4.96 -26.13
C PRO A 27 -1.18 -6.10 -25.10
N ALA A 28 -1.91 -7.19 -25.35
CA ALA A 28 -1.78 -8.40 -24.55
C ALA A 28 -0.36 -9.00 -24.67
N GLY A 29 0.17 -9.46 -23.55
CA GLY A 29 1.47 -10.12 -23.49
C GLY A 29 2.67 -9.22 -23.77
N TRP A 30 2.53 -7.90 -23.60
CA TRP A 30 3.57 -6.91 -23.92
C TRP A 30 4.75 -6.93 -22.94
N PHE A 31 4.49 -7.25 -21.68
CA PHE A 31 5.49 -7.20 -20.61
C PHE A 31 5.88 -8.59 -20.12
N ASP A 32 7.12 -8.75 -19.69
CA ASP A 32 7.57 -9.96 -19.00
C ASP A 32 6.93 -10.08 -17.62
N HIS A 33 6.80 -8.96 -16.92
CA HIS A 33 6.22 -8.84 -15.58
C HIS A 33 5.42 -7.56 -15.46
N SER A 34 4.39 -7.58 -14.61
CA SER A 34 3.65 -6.39 -14.19
C SER A 34 3.66 -6.32 -12.68
N LEU A 35 3.86 -5.12 -12.14
CA LEU A 35 3.89 -4.92 -10.70
C LEU A 35 3.08 -3.68 -10.28
N CYS A 36 2.55 -3.71 -9.06
CA CYS A 36 1.95 -2.57 -8.40
C CYS A 36 2.44 -2.45 -6.96
N HIS A 37 2.32 -1.27 -6.38
CA HIS A 37 2.77 -0.96 -5.03
C HIS A 37 1.86 0.11 -4.44
N PHE A 38 1.15 -0.20 -3.36
CA PHE A 38 0.16 0.69 -2.73
C PHE A 38 -0.89 1.21 -3.73
N VAL A 39 -1.38 0.37 -4.62
CA VAL A 39 -2.34 0.75 -5.68
C VAL A 39 -3.70 0.13 -5.48
N LEU A 40 -3.76 -1.18 -5.18
CA LEU A 40 -5.01 -1.94 -5.20
C LEU A 40 -6.02 -1.40 -4.19
N LEU A 41 -5.56 -0.90 -3.04
CA LEU A 41 -6.44 -0.34 -2.01
C LEU A 41 -7.23 0.89 -2.48
N TRP A 42 -6.75 1.62 -3.49
CA TRP A 42 -7.39 2.82 -4.02
C TRP A 42 -8.36 2.56 -5.17
N LEU A 43 -8.37 1.33 -5.69
CA LEU A 43 -9.16 1.01 -6.87
C LEU A 43 -10.58 0.57 -6.51
N GLN A 44 -11.57 1.10 -7.21
CA GLN A 44 -12.97 0.67 -7.04
C GLN A 44 -13.18 -0.77 -7.48
N ASN A 45 -12.42 -1.25 -8.47
CA ASN A 45 -12.46 -2.62 -8.96
C ASN A 45 -11.04 -3.21 -9.10
N PRO A 46 -10.38 -3.58 -7.99
CA PRO A 46 -9.03 -4.12 -8.01
C PRO A 46 -8.90 -5.41 -8.81
N LEU A 47 -9.95 -6.24 -8.87
CA LEU A 47 -9.95 -7.44 -9.67
C LEU A 47 -9.85 -7.14 -11.18
N GLN A 48 -10.53 -6.09 -11.66
CA GLN A 48 -10.43 -5.69 -13.05
C GLN A 48 -9.03 -5.18 -13.39
N ALA A 49 -8.40 -4.40 -12.49
CA ALA A 49 -7.03 -3.95 -12.67
C ALA A 49 -6.04 -5.12 -12.70
N LEU A 50 -6.20 -6.09 -11.82
CA LEU A 50 -5.39 -7.33 -11.86
C LEU A 50 -5.58 -8.12 -13.16
N ARG A 51 -6.82 -8.22 -13.68
CA ARG A 51 -7.09 -8.84 -15.00
C ARG A 51 -6.39 -8.11 -16.14
N GLU A 52 -6.31 -6.79 -16.08
CA GLU A 52 -5.55 -5.99 -17.05
C GLU A 52 -4.05 -6.23 -16.91
N MET A 53 -3.51 -6.32 -15.69
CA MET A 53 -2.12 -6.71 -15.46
C MET A 53 -1.83 -8.11 -16.02
N VAL A 54 -2.73 -9.06 -15.80
CA VAL A 54 -2.64 -10.42 -16.42
C VAL A 54 -2.66 -10.34 -17.94
N ARG A 55 -3.57 -9.55 -18.52
CA ARG A 55 -3.69 -9.40 -19.99
C ARG A 55 -2.43 -8.85 -20.64
N VAL A 56 -1.83 -7.83 -20.04
CA VAL A 56 -0.63 -7.18 -20.61
C VAL A 56 0.67 -7.92 -20.30
N THR A 57 0.64 -8.88 -19.38
CA THR A 57 1.80 -9.73 -19.05
C THR A 57 1.77 -10.97 -19.94
N ARG A 58 2.91 -11.37 -20.48
CA ARG A 58 3.02 -12.54 -21.34
C ARG A 58 2.70 -13.85 -20.59
N PRO A 59 2.24 -14.90 -21.28
CA PRO A 59 2.13 -16.24 -20.67
C PRO A 59 3.46 -16.67 -20.04
N GLY A 60 3.40 -17.24 -18.82
CA GLY A 60 4.57 -17.59 -18.03
C GLY A 60 5.24 -16.41 -17.31
N GLY A 61 4.81 -15.17 -17.57
CA GLY A 61 5.25 -13.97 -16.84
C GLY A 61 4.60 -13.86 -15.45
N TRP A 62 5.02 -12.88 -14.67
CA TRP A 62 4.57 -12.71 -13.30
C TRP A 62 3.80 -11.40 -13.10
N VAL A 63 2.72 -11.47 -12.34
CA VAL A 63 2.00 -10.32 -11.79
C VAL A 63 2.31 -10.23 -10.31
N ILE A 64 2.68 -9.05 -9.82
CA ILE A 64 3.23 -8.84 -8.48
C ILE A 64 2.55 -7.63 -7.84
N ALA A 65 1.96 -7.81 -6.65
CA ALA A 65 1.65 -6.73 -5.72
C ALA A 65 2.77 -6.72 -4.67
N LEU A 66 3.61 -5.69 -4.70
CA LEU A 66 4.80 -5.62 -3.84
C LEU A 66 4.43 -5.33 -2.39
N ALA A 67 3.46 -4.46 -2.18
CA ALA A 67 3.01 -4.06 -0.86
C ALA A 67 1.59 -3.51 -0.94
N GLU A 68 0.65 -4.13 -0.22
CA GLU A 68 -0.71 -3.63 -0.06
C GLU A 68 -1.06 -3.66 1.43
N PRO A 69 -1.34 -2.50 2.03
CA PRO A 69 -1.53 -2.40 3.47
C PRO A 69 -2.88 -2.94 3.89
N ASP A 70 -2.94 -3.35 5.16
CA ASP A 70 -4.15 -3.76 5.85
C ASP A 70 -4.31 -2.96 7.14
N TYR A 71 -4.84 -1.75 7.03
CA TYR A 71 -5.05 -0.86 8.17
C TYR A 71 -6.06 -1.41 9.18
N GLY A 72 -6.97 -2.31 8.76
CA GLY A 72 -7.87 -3.01 9.66
C GLY A 72 -7.18 -4.02 10.58
N GLY A 73 -5.95 -4.40 10.28
CA GLY A 73 -5.09 -5.23 11.11
C GLY A 73 -3.99 -4.45 11.83
N ARG A 74 -4.02 -3.11 11.78
CA ARG A 74 -3.01 -2.26 12.41
C ARG A 74 -2.91 -2.55 13.91
N MET A 75 -1.67 -2.63 14.40
CA MET A 75 -1.35 -2.77 15.81
C MET A 75 -0.61 -1.53 16.29
N ASP A 76 -1.08 -0.99 17.40
CA ASP A 76 -0.48 0.15 18.09
C ASP A 76 -0.24 -0.19 19.57
N TYR A 77 0.95 0.11 20.07
CA TYR A 77 1.30 0.09 21.48
C TYR A 77 2.22 1.30 21.78
N PRO A 78 2.09 2.01 22.90
CA PRO A 78 1.04 1.87 23.92
C PRO A 78 -0.39 2.09 23.40
N THR A 79 -1.38 1.57 24.16
CA THR A 79 -2.79 1.52 23.74
C THR A 79 -3.43 2.87 23.47
N GLN A 80 -2.87 3.96 24.01
CA GLN A 80 -3.30 5.33 23.72
C GLN A 80 -3.26 5.68 22.24
N PHE A 81 -2.41 5.00 21.44
CA PHE A 81 -2.30 5.19 19.99
C PHE A 81 -3.32 4.38 19.18
N THR A 82 -4.04 3.44 19.81
CA THR A 82 -5.07 2.64 19.11
C THR A 82 -6.12 3.52 18.44
N ARG A 83 -6.55 4.60 19.13
CA ARG A 83 -7.50 5.56 18.56
C ARG A 83 -6.93 6.27 17.33
N LEU A 84 -5.65 6.63 17.34
CA LEU A 84 -4.99 7.27 16.21
C LEU A 84 -5.02 6.37 14.96
N GLY A 85 -4.70 5.08 15.12
CA GLY A 85 -4.79 4.10 14.05
C GLY A 85 -6.21 3.89 13.51
N GLN A 86 -7.21 3.88 14.39
CA GLN A 86 -8.62 3.79 14.00
C GLN A 86 -9.09 5.02 13.20
N LEU A 87 -8.71 6.22 13.64
CA LEU A 87 -9.02 7.46 12.93
C LEU A 87 -8.36 7.50 11.56
N GLN A 88 -7.10 7.06 11.43
CA GLN A 88 -6.43 6.97 10.12
C GLN A 88 -7.16 6.00 9.20
N ALA A 89 -7.51 4.81 9.67
CA ALA A 89 -8.28 3.84 8.87
C ALA A 89 -9.63 4.42 8.41
N GLN A 90 -10.34 5.16 9.28
CA GLN A 90 -11.58 5.85 8.92
C GLN A 90 -11.35 6.94 7.87
N ALA A 91 -10.30 7.73 8.03
CA ALA A 91 -9.94 8.79 7.08
C ALA A 91 -9.62 8.25 5.70
N LEU A 92 -8.84 7.17 5.62
CA LEU A 92 -8.51 6.50 4.37
C LEU A 92 -9.77 5.88 3.71
N ALA A 93 -10.62 5.23 4.49
CA ALA A 93 -11.89 4.69 3.98
C ALA A 93 -12.80 5.80 3.44
N ALA A 94 -12.87 6.97 4.10
CA ALA A 94 -13.63 8.12 3.62
C ALA A 94 -13.06 8.70 2.30
N GLN A 95 -11.77 8.52 2.02
CA GLN A 95 -11.13 8.86 0.75
C GLN A 95 -11.36 7.79 -0.34
N GLY A 96 -12.03 6.69 -0.01
CA GLY A 96 -12.35 5.61 -0.96
C GLY A 96 -11.37 4.43 -0.93
N ALA A 97 -10.42 4.40 0.01
CA ALA A 97 -9.50 3.28 0.15
C ALA A 97 -10.19 2.05 0.77
N ASP A 98 -9.89 0.86 0.24
CA ASP A 98 -10.19 -0.39 0.92
C ASP A 98 -9.11 -0.68 1.96
N VAL A 99 -9.38 -0.30 3.20
CA VAL A 99 -8.44 -0.42 4.33
C VAL A 99 -8.10 -1.86 4.72
N ASN A 100 -8.77 -2.84 4.13
CA ASN A 100 -8.52 -4.27 4.31
C ASN A 100 -7.96 -4.94 3.04
N MET A 101 -7.37 -4.18 2.13
CA MET A 101 -6.92 -4.70 0.84
C MET A 101 -5.86 -5.79 0.99
N GLY A 102 -4.90 -5.62 1.90
CA GLY A 102 -3.80 -6.56 2.08
C GLY A 102 -4.27 -8.01 2.22
N ARG A 103 -5.21 -8.29 3.15
CA ARG A 103 -5.75 -9.64 3.39
C ARG A 103 -6.53 -10.22 2.21
N LYS A 104 -6.95 -9.40 1.25
CA LYS A 104 -7.73 -9.83 0.07
C LYS A 104 -6.83 -10.21 -1.12
N CYS A 105 -5.55 -9.84 -1.11
CA CYS A 105 -4.64 -10.01 -2.26
C CYS A 105 -4.63 -11.43 -2.80
N GLY A 106 -4.46 -12.43 -1.94
CA GLY A 106 -4.43 -13.83 -2.39
C GLY A 106 -5.69 -14.26 -3.14
N ALA A 107 -6.88 -13.94 -2.58
CA ALA A 107 -8.15 -14.26 -3.22
C ALA A 107 -8.31 -13.54 -4.56
N LEU A 108 -7.94 -12.26 -4.64
CA LEU A 108 -8.00 -11.47 -5.87
C LEU A 108 -7.07 -12.02 -6.97
N PHE A 109 -5.87 -12.47 -6.61
CA PHE A 109 -4.92 -13.08 -7.53
C PHE A 109 -5.46 -14.39 -8.12
N HIS A 110 -6.05 -15.25 -7.29
CA HIS A 110 -6.74 -16.46 -7.78
C HIS A 110 -7.92 -16.12 -8.69
N GLN A 111 -8.76 -15.14 -8.32
CA GLN A 111 -9.91 -14.71 -9.13
C GLN A 111 -9.50 -14.06 -10.45
N ALA A 112 -8.29 -13.48 -10.51
CA ALA A 112 -7.72 -12.96 -11.75
C ALA A 112 -7.21 -14.06 -12.70
N GLY A 113 -7.21 -15.32 -12.27
CA GLY A 113 -6.80 -16.48 -13.06
C GLY A 113 -5.29 -16.76 -13.01
N LEU A 114 -4.57 -16.22 -12.04
CA LEU A 114 -3.15 -16.49 -11.84
C LEU A 114 -2.93 -17.87 -11.21
N THR A 115 -1.85 -18.52 -11.59
CA THR A 115 -1.36 -19.80 -11.02
C THR A 115 -0.14 -19.54 -10.13
N HIS A 116 0.26 -20.56 -9.34
CA HIS A 116 1.40 -20.46 -8.41
C HIS A 116 1.33 -19.22 -7.49
N VAL A 117 0.11 -18.87 -7.07
CA VAL A 117 -0.12 -17.71 -6.22
C VAL A 117 0.53 -17.90 -4.87
N GLN A 118 1.34 -16.93 -4.45
CA GLN A 118 1.92 -16.86 -3.11
C GLN A 118 1.61 -15.49 -2.50
N THR A 119 1.37 -15.48 -1.20
CA THR A 119 1.11 -14.28 -0.41
C THR A 119 1.90 -14.35 0.89
N GLY A 120 2.25 -13.20 1.43
CA GLY A 120 2.90 -13.10 2.72
C GLY A 120 2.87 -11.69 3.27
N LEU A 121 3.50 -11.49 4.41
CA LEU A 121 3.62 -10.20 5.09
C LEU A 121 5.03 -9.66 4.95
N LEU A 122 5.14 -8.35 4.81
CA LEU A 122 6.40 -7.61 4.88
C LEU A 122 6.63 -7.12 6.31
N GLY A 123 7.89 -7.16 6.75
CA GLY A 123 8.31 -6.61 8.03
C GLY A 123 8.08 -7.55 9.22
N GLY A 124 8.03 -6.97 10.41
CA GLY A 124 7.86 -7.70 11.66
C GLY A 124 9.03 -7.58 12.63
N GLN A 125 9.91 -6.60 12.44
CA GLN A 125 10.97 -6.27 13.39
C GLN A 125 10.77 -4.83 13.91
N TRP A 126 10.78 -4.68 15.24
CA TRP A 126 10.58 -3.40 15.93
C TRP A 126 11.74 -3.00 16.83
N SER A 127 12.91 -3.58 16.61
CA SER A 127 14.09 -3.38 17.47
C SER A 127 14.85 -2.09 17.22
N VAL A 128 14.46 -1.30 16.24
CA VAL A 128 15.19 -0.09 15.82
C VAL A 128 14.24 1.10 15.80
N LEU A 129 14.69 2.21 16.41
CA LEU A 129 14.06 3.52 16.24
C LEU A 129 13.94 3.84 14.73
N PRO A 130 12.80 4.38 14.28
CA PRO A 130 12.71 4.89 12.90
C PRO A 130 13.75 5.99 12.68
N SER A 131 14.25 6.13 11.45
CA SER A 131 15.07 7.30 11.15
C SER A 131 14.24 8.58 11.34
N PRO A 132 14.88 9.73 11.67
CA PRO A 132 14.16 11.00 11.80
C PRO A 132 13.29 11.31 10.57
N GLU A 133 13.80 11.02 9.36
CA GLU A 133 13.10 11.26 8.10
C GLU A 133 11.88 10.34 7.96
N ALA A 134 12.00 9.06 8.33
CA ALA A 134 10.89 8.10 8.28
C ALA A 134 9.79 8.48 9.28
N TRP A 135 10.17 8.86 10.50
CA TRP A 135 9.24 9.31 11.53
C TRP A 135 8.53 10.61 11.13
N GLU A 136 9.25 11.57 10.56
CA GLU A 136 8.67 12.82 10.06
C GLU A 136 7.66 12.56 8.93
N SER A 137 8.03 11.74 7.95
CA SER A 137 7.16 11.36 6.83
C SER A 137 5.87 10.67 7.29
N GLU A 138 5.95 9.80 8.31
CA GLU A 138 4.75 9.18 8.90
C GLU A 138 3.84 10.24 9.53
N TRP A 139 4.39 11.20 10.28
CA TRP A 139 3.60 12.24 10.91
C TRP A 139 3.05 13.26 9.91
N GLU A 140 3.74 13.57 8.83
CA GLU A 140 3.19 14.37 7.71
C GLU A 140 1.99 13.66 7.07
N THR A 141 2.09 12.35 6.87
CA THR A 141 1.00 11.52 6.35
C THR A 141 -0.19 11.53 7.30
N LEU A 142 0.03 11.26 8.60
CA LEU A 142 -1.01 11.31 9.63
C LEU A 142 -1.68 12.69 9.70
N GLN A 143 -0.92 13.77 9.65
CA GLN A 143 -1.46 15.13 9.65
C GLN A 143 -2.34 15.40 8.43
N SER A 144 -1.96 14.87 7.27
CA SER A 144 -2.78 14.97 6.06
C SER A 144 -4.07 14.18 6.16
N ASP A 145 -3.98 12.92 6.59
CA ASP A 145 -5.11 12.00 6.70
C ASP A 145 -6.14 12.46 7.74
N LEU A 146 -5.66 12.97 8.89
CA LEU A 146 -6.48 13.33 10.04
C LEU A 146 -6.98 14.77 10.02
N ARG A 147 -6.75 15.52 8.95
CA ARG A 147 -7.16 16.91 8.83
C ARG A 147 -8.67 17.05 9.03
N GLY A 148 -9.06 17.81 10.05
CA GLY A 148 -10.46 18.04 10.43
C GLY A 148 -11.11 16.95 11.26
N LEU A 149 -10.41 15.83 11.56
CA LEU A 149 -10.91 14.77 12.44
C LEU A 149 -10.45 14.95 13.88
N ILE A 150 -9.26 15.52 14.09
CA ILE A 150 -8.72 15.88 15.40
C ILE A 150 -8.20 17.32 15.38
N SER A 151 -8.08 17.92 16.55
CA SER A 151 -7.55 19.27 16.66
C SER A 151 -6.02 19.29 16.43
N PRO A 152 -5.46 20.43 15.95
CA PRO A 152 -4.01 20.57 15.83
C PRO A 152 -3.27 20.35 17.16
N GLN A 153 -3.87 20.74 18.27
CA GLN A 153 -3.31 20.55 19.61
C GLN A 153 -3.26 19.05 19.97
N GLU A 154 -4.35 18.32 19.77
CA GLU A 154 -4.40 16.87 20.01
C GLU A 154 -3.38 16.12 19.16
N LEU A 155 -3.24 16.50 17.87
CA LEU A 155 -2.23 15.91 16.98
C LEU A 155 -0.81 16.18 17.48
N HIS A 156 -0.54 17.40 17.92
CA HIS A 156 0.76 17.79 18.49
C HIS A 156 1.10 16.98 19.76
N ASP A 157 0.13 16.84 20.67
CA ASP A 157 0.31 16.11 21.92
C ASP A 157 0.57 14.61 21.64
N LEU A 158 -0.18 14.01 20.69
CA LEU A 158 0.05 12.62 20.26
C LEU A 158 1.44 12.44 19.65
N ARG A 159 1.91 13.41 18.86
CA ARG A 159 3.24 13.36 18.24
C ARG A 159 4.35 13.42 19.31
N GLN A 160 4.20 14.25 20.34
CA GLN A 160 5.16 14.29 21.45
C GLN A 160 5.17 12.97 22.24
N GLN A 161 3.99 12.40 22.51
CA GLN A 161 3.87 11.11 23.18
C GLN A 161 4.48 9.97 22.37
N ASP A 162 4.32 9.99 21.05
CA ASP A 162 4.89 9.00 20.13
C ASP A 162 6.43 9.06 20.16
N ALA A 163 7.01 10.25 20.05
CA ALA A 163 8.47 10.43 20.18
C ALA A 163 8.99 9.87 21.51
N ALA A 164 8.34 10.21 22.63
CA ALA A 164 8.72 9.71 23.94
C ALA A 164 8.58 8.19 24.08
N ALA A 165 7.57 7.57 23.44
CA ALA A 165 7.39 6.13 23.44
C ALA A 165 8.49 5.42 22.61
N TRP A 166 8.91 6.01 21.50
CA TRP A 166 10.04 5.52 20.70
C TRP A 166 11.36 5.60 21.48
N GLU A 167 11.64 6.72 22.14
CA GLU A 167 12.85 6.90 22.95
C GLU A 167 12.96 5.86 24.07
N LYS A 168 11.82 5.46 24.67
CA LYS A 168 11.75 4.43 25.71
C LYS A 168 11.77 3.00 25.18
N GLY A 169 11.71 2.80 23.86
CA GLY A 169 11.57 1.48 23.25
C GLY A 169 10.22 0.82 23.50
N GLU A 170 9.20 1.58 23.82
CA GLU A 170 7.85 1.10 24.12
C GLU A 170 6.92 1.11 22.89
N ARG A 171 7.29 1.84 21.83
CA ARG A 171 6.41 2.05 20.67
C ARG A 171 6.40 0.83 19.75
N ILE A 172 5.20 0.31 19.48
CA ILE A 172 4.92 -0.57 18.36
C ILE A 172 3.93 0.15 17.45
N LEU A 173 4.28 0.31 16.20
CA LEU A 173 3.40 0.69 15.10
C LEU A 173 3.60 -0.32 14.00
N PHE A 174 2.56 -1.09 13.68
CA PHE A 174 2.62 -2.08 12.61
C PHE A 174 1.32 -2.08 11.82
N VAL A 175 1.42 -1.72 10.55
CA VAL A 175 0.37 -1.95 9.57
C VAL A 175 0.74 -3.20 8.80
N PRO A 176 0.00 -4.32 8.96
CA PRO A 176 0.25 -5.52 8.18
C PRO A 176 0.24 -5.16 6.69
N THR A 177 1.38 -5.30 6.05
CA THR A 177 1.54 -4.99 4.63
C THR A 177 1.79 -6.28 3.88
N PHE A 178 0.85 -6.64 3.01
CA PHE A 178 0.88 -7.89 2.28
C PHE A 178 1.58 -7.72 0.95
N TYR A 179 2.33 -8.75 0.55
CA TYR A 179 2.72 -8.95 -0.83
C TYR A 179 1.98 -10.12 -1.43
N ALA A 180 1.82 -10.12 -2.74
CA ALA A 180 1.30 -11.24 -3.49
C ALA A 180 2.00 -11.31 -4.85
N TRP A 181 2.25 -12.52 -5.35
CA TRP A 181 2.61 -12.75 -6.74
C TRP A 181 1.94 -13.99 -7.28
N GLY A 182 1.78 -14.02 -8.60
CA GLY A 182 1.22 -15.16 -9.32
C GLY A 182 1.68 -15.18 -10.76
N GLN A 183 1.71 -16.35 -11.37
CA GLN A 183 2.16 -16.56 -12.74
C GLN A 183 0.97 -16.54 -13.70
N VAL A 184 1.11 -15.85 -14.82
CA VAL A 184 0.15 -15.89 -15.92
C VAL A 184 0.20 -17.28 -16.56
N PRO A 185 -0.95 -18.00 -16.68
CA PRO A 185 -0.98 -19.34 -17.24
C PRO A 185 -0.37 -19.42 -18.64
N GLN A 186 0.31 -20.52 -18.91
CA GLN A 186 0.74 -20.86 -20.27
C GLN A 186 -0.50 -21.11 -21.13
N ARG A 187 -0.57 -20.51 -22.33
CA ARG A 187 -1.57 -20.91 -23.31
C ARG A 187 -1.04 -22.15 -24.04
N TYR A 188 -1.70 -23.27 -23.84
CA TYR A 188 -1.48 -24.48 -24.63
C TYR A 188 -2.16 -24.37 -25.99
#